data_1f44fa02cdd0d04f9880b8ef57c4f0f3
#
_entry.id   1f44fa02cdd0d04f9880b8ef57c4f0f3
#
_cell.length_a   1.000
_cell.length_b   1.000
_cell.length_c   1.000
_cell.angle_alpha   90.00
_cell.angle_beta   90.00
_cell.angle_gamma   90.00
#
_symmetry.space_group_name_H-M   'P 1'
#
loop_
_entity.id
_entity.type
_entity.pdbx_description
1 polymer ?
#
loop_
_entity_poly.entity_id
_entity_poly.type
_entity_poly.pdbx_seq_one_letter_code
_entity_poly.pdbx_strand_id
1 'polypeptide(L)'
;TYENFWELFGSIPSLNNPDRSVTEEILNFDHAHPTHAKARLVDKDGNILDVRSMGFTQEERMALLKLMNTPEDKLDDMTIEQWFADMPHFFTTNFWHMWQTTFAFQTWSSVFEFRRYMNRMILEFPRIETLEGVTRTPYNQYESVILPLKAYLEGFGVDFSIRAVV
;
A
#
# COMPACT_ATOMS: atom_id res chain seq x y z
N THR A 1 0.65 9.40 -5.25
CA THR A 1 -0.69 9.66 -5.81
C THR A 1 -0.80 8.96 -7.14
N TYR A 2 -1.97 8.46 -7.46
CA TYR A 2 -2.25 7.73 -8.71
C TYR A 2 -2.92 8.67 -9.73
N GLU A 3 -2.32 9.82 -10.00
CA GLU A 3 -2.89 10.86 -10.87
C GLU A 3 -3.28 10.33 -12.25
N ASN A 4 -2.36 9.64 -12.92
CA ASN A 4 -2.63 9.04 -14.23
C ASN A 4 -3.77 8.00 -14.19
N PHE A 5 -3.93 7.28 -13.07
CA PHE A 5 -5.05 6.37 -12.90
C PHE A 5 -6.37 7.14 -12.86
N TRP A 6 -6.45 8.18 -12.05
CA TRP A 6 -7.68 8.98 -11.92
C TRP A 6 -8.04 9.69 -13.21
N GLU A 7 -7.06 10.20 -13.94
CA GLU A 7 -7.26 10.82 -15.25
C GLU A 7 -7.80 9.81 -16.27
N LEU A 8 -7.13 8.67 -16.43
CA LEU A 8 -7.55 7.62 -17.36
C LEU A 8 -8.96 7.14 -17.05
N PHE A 9 -9.22 6.73 -15.82
CA PHE A 9 -10.53 6.18 -15.42
C PHE A 9 -11.62 7.25 -15.27
N GLY A 10 -11.26 8.53 -15.29
CA GLY A 10 -12.16 9.65 -15.43
C GLY A 10 -12.81 9.75 -16.82
N SER A 11 -12.19 9.14 -17.85
CA SER A 11 -12.73 9.08 -19.21
C SER A 11 -13.51 7.78 -19.50
N ILE A 12 -13.49 6.80 -18.61
CA ILE A 12 -14.11 5.48 -18.80
C ILE A 12 -15.44 5.41 -18.04
N PRO A 13 -16.58 5.15 -18.71
CA PRO A 13 -17.87 5.00 -18.04
C PRO A 13 -17.88 3.80 -17.07
N SER A 14 -18.52 3.97 -15.92
CA SER A 14 -18.80 2.85 -15.02
C SER A 14 -19.81 1.91 -15.66
N LEU A 15 -19.64 0.60 -15.47
CA LEU A 15 -20.61 -0.40 -15.95
C LEU A 15 -21.93 -0.39 -15.17
N ASN A 16 -21.87 -0.01 -13.89
CA ASN A 16 -23.03 0.00 -12.99
C ASN A 16 -23.81 1.31 -13.07
N ASN A 17 -23.14 2.39 -13.47
CA ASN A 17 -23.73 3.71 -13.63
C ASN A 17 -23.09 4.44 -14.82
N PRO A 18 -23.57 4.19 -16.05
CA PRO A 18 -22.97 4.74 -17.27
C PRO A 18 -22.94 6.28 -17.34
N ASP A 19 -23.76 6.97 -16.54
CA ASP A 19 -23.75 8.43 -16.44
C ASP A 19 -22.58 8.98 -15.61
N ARG A 20 -21.76 8.10 -15.05
CA ARG A 20 -20.57 8.45 -14.24
C ARG A 20 -19.35 7.71 -14.77
N SER A 21 -18.21 8.33 -14.58
CA SER A 21 -16.92 7.64 -14.82
C SER A 21 -16.60 6.65 -13.69
N VAL A 22 -15.70 5.72 -13.97
CA VAL A 22 -15.16 4.81 -12.95
C VAL A 22 -14.51 5.59 -11.79
N THR A 23 -13.78 6.66 -12.09
CA THR A 23 -13.20 7.56 -11.07
C THR A 23 -14.28 8.15 -10.17
N GLU A 24 -15.35 8.68 -10.73
CA GLU A 24 -16.45 9.26 -9.95
C GLU A 24 -17.16 8.21 -9.09
N GLU A 25 -17.37 7.01 -9.63
CA GLU A 25 -17.98 5.90 -8.87
C GLU A 25 -17.14 5.54 -7.65
N ILE A 26 -15.82 5.36 -7.84
CA ILE A 26 -14.89 5.02 -6.77
C ILE A 26 -14.83 6.12 -5.70
N LEU A 27 -14.67 7.39 -6.11
CA LEU A 27 -14.56 8.51 -5.18
C LEU A 27 -15.88 8.75 -4.41
N ASN A 28 -17.03 8.60 -5.06
CA ASN A 28 -18.33 8.69 -4.40
C ASN A 28 -18.54 7.57 -3.37
N PHE A 29 -18.12 6.35 -3.71
CA PHE A 29 -18.15 5.22 -2.78
C PHE A 29 -17.26 5.48 -1.57
N ASP A 30 -16.03 5.92 -1.80
CA ASP A 30 -15.06 6.18 -0.73
C ASP A 30 -15.51 7.33 0.18
N HIS A 31 -16.11 8.37 -0.39
CA HIS A 31 -16.71 9.46 0.37
C HIS A 31 -17.86 9.00 1.29
N ALA A 32 -18.72 8.11 0.76
CA ALA A 32 -19.83 7.55 1.53
C ALA A 32 -19.39 6.52 2.58
N HIS A 33 -18.23 5.87 2.37
CA HIS A 33 -17.69 4.80 3.21
C HIS A 33 -16.21 5.04 3.54
N PRO A 34 -15.88 6.09 4.32
CA PRO A 34 -14.49 6.44 4.60
C PRO A 34 -13.77 5.28 5.30
N THR A 35 -12.51 5.06 4.89
CA THR A 35 -11.68 4.03 5.51
C THR A 35 -11.23 4.48 6.90
N HIS A 36 -11.47 3.63 7.88
CA HIS A 36 -10.95 3.80 9.23
C HIS A 36 -10.76 2.42 9.89
N ALA A 37 -9.50 2.01 10.05
CA ALA A 37 -9.18 0.75 10.70
C ALA A 37 -9.46 0.83 12.20
N LYS A 38 -10.26 -0.10 12.73
CA LYS A 38 -10.56 -0.23 14.18
C LYS A 38 -9.47 -1.00 14.92
N ALA A 39 -8.73 -1.84 14.22
CA ALA A 39 -7.62 -2.62 14.74
C ALA A 39 -6.55 -2.75 13.66
N ARG A 40 -5.29 -2.55 14.03
CA ARG A 40 -4.14 -2.73 13.14
C ARG A 40 -3.32 -3.95 13.52
N LEU A 41 -3.18 -4.19 14.81
CA LEU A 41 -2.51 -5.36 15.36
C LEU A 41 -3.40 -5.98 16.44
N VAL A 42 -3.39 -7.30 16.47
CA VAL A 42 -4.08 -8.12 17.48
C VAL A 42 -3.05 -9.10 18.02
N ASP A 43 -2.97 -9.23 19.34
CA ASP A 43 -2.06 -10.17 19.97
C ASP A 43 -2.57 -11.63 19.87
N LYS A 44 -1.78 -12.58 20.37
CA LYS A 44 -2.11 -14.01 20.37
C LYS A 44 -3.38 -14.35 21.19
N ASP A 45 -3.78 -13.48 22.10
CA ASP A 45 -4.93 -13.66 22.98
C ASP A 45 -6.19 -12.94 22.44
N GLY A 46 -6.09 -12.29 21.27
CA GLY A 46 -7.18 -11.59 20.61
C GLY A 46 -7.39 -10.14 21.05
N ASN A 47 -6.47 -9.55 21.83
CA ASN A 47 -6.57 -8.17 22.25
C ASN A 47 -6.06 -7.23 21.16
N ILE A 48 -6.78 -6.13 20.92
CA ILE A 48 -6.35 -5.07 20.01
C ILE A 48 -5.23 -4.27 20.68
N LEU A 49 -4.09 -4.18 20.01
CA LEU A 49 -2.93 -3.43 20.49
C LEU A 49 -3.06 -1.93 20.21
N ASP A 50 -2.62 -1.10 21.15
CA ASP A 50 -2.46 0.34 20.91
C ASP A 50 -1.19 0.59 20.06
N VAL A 51 -1.39 0.97 18.81
CA VAL A 51 -0.32 1.17 17.84
C VAL A 51 0.00 2.66 17.57
N ARG A 52 -0.54 3.59 18.36
CA ARG A 52 -0.23 5.02 18.25
C ARG A 52 1.25 5.31 18.47
N SER A 53 1.91 4.51 19.28
CA SER A 53 3.37 4.51 19.39
C SER A 53 3.97 3.48 18.46
N MET A 54 4.92 3.90 17.63
CA MET A 54 5.68 2.99 16.75
C MET A 54 6.63 2.06 17.50
N GLY A 55 6.98 2.40 18.74
CA GLY A 55 7.81 1.57 19.61
C GLY A 55 9.31 1.72 19.41
N PHE A 56 9.78 2.68 18.62
CA PHE A 56 11.21 2.88 18.36
C PHE A 56 12.01 3.38 19.56
N THR A 57 13.22 2.84 19.71
CA THR A 57 14.29 3.51 20.47
C THR A 57 14.85 4.69 19.67
N GLN A 58 15.66 5.51 20.31
CA GLN A 58 16.34 6.62 19.61
C GLN A 58 17.35 6.09 18.58
N GLU A 59 18.04 5.01 18.88
CA GLU A 59 19.03 4.39 18.00
C GLU A 59 18.37 3.84 16.73
N GLU A 60 17.23 3.18 16.87
CA GLU A 60 16.44 2.65 15.75
C GLU A 60 15.90 3.76 14.84
N ARG A 61 15.47 4.90 15.43
CA ARG A 61 15.07 6.09 14.64
C ARG A 61 16.25 6.63 13.83
N MET A 62 17.43 6.70 14.42
CA MET A 62 18.65 7.14 13.72
C MET A 62 19.04 6.16 12.62
N ALA A 63 18.90 4.85 12.86
CA ALA A 63 19.18 3.81 11.85
C ALA A 63 18.21 3.91 10.66
N LEU A 64 16.92 4.20 10.91
CA LEU A 64 15.94 4.45 9.84
C LEU A 64 16.27 5.71 9.03
N LEU A 65 16.59 6.82 9.71
CA LEU A 65 17.01 8.05 9.05
C LEU A 65 18.28 7.86 8.21
N LYS A 66 19.25 7.11 8.73
CA LYS A 66 20.46 6.73 8.00
C LYS A 66 20.11 5.90 6.77
N LEU A 67 19.23 4.91 6.91
CA LEU A 67 18.77 4.09 5.80
C LEU A 67 18.13 4.93 4.69
N MET A 68 17.21 5.82 5.03
CA MET A 68 16.51 6.68 4.08
C MET A 68 17.46 7.55 3.26
N ASN A 69 18.59 7.97 3.86
CA ASN A 69 19.60 8.82 3.24
C ASN A 69 20.78 8.03 2.63
N THR A 70 20.83 6.70 2.79
CA THR A 70 21.91 5.89 2.21
C THR A 70 21.67 5.71 0.71
N PRO A 71 22.69 5.95 -0.15
CA PRO A 71 22.62 5.68 -1.57
C PRO A 71 22.28 4.22 -1.87
N GLU A 72 21.55 3.98 -2.95
CA GLU A 72 21.01 2.66 -3.29
C GLU A 72 22.11 1.63 -3.59
N ASP A 73 23.17 2.05 -4.25
CA ASP A 73 24.34 1.22 -4.58
C ASP A 73 25.09 0.65 -3.35
N LYS A 74 24.82 1.19 -2.17
CA LYS A 74 25.38 0.71 -0.89
C LYS A 74 24.48 -0.25 -0.13
N LEU A 75 23.30 -0.51 -0.68
CA LEU A 75 22.29 -1.36 -0.07
C LEU A 75 22.06 -2.65 -0.85
N ASP A 76 22.75 -2.80 -2.00
CA ASP A 76 22.69 -4.00 -2.81
C ASP A 76 23.14 -5.21 -1.98
N ASP A 77 22.48 -6.33 -2.19
CA ASP A 77 22.72 -7.61 -1.51
C ASP A 77 22.59 -7.61 0.03
N MET A 78 22.07 -6.53 0.61
CA MET A 78 21.86 -6.43 2.05
C MET A 78 20.40 -6.71 2.42
N THR A 79 20.18 -7.50 3.47
CA THR A 79 18.84 -7.76 4.03
C THR A 79 18.48 -6.74 5.11
N ILE A 80 17.18 -6.69 5.45
CA ILE A 80 16.70 -5.84 6.55
C ILE A 80 17.33 -6.27 7.87
N GLU A 81 17.44 -7.58 8.14
CA GLU A 81 18.07 -8.09 9.37
C GLU A 81 19.56 -7.76 9.46
N GLN A 82 20.28 -7.72 8.34
CA GLN A 82 21.67 -7.30 8.31
C GLN A 82 21.84 -5.81 8.63
N TRP A 83 20.92 -4.96 8.15
CA TRP A 83 20.94 -3.54 8.47
C TRP A 83 20.68 -3.26 9.95
N PHE A 84 19.78 -4.01 10.57
CA PHE A 84 19.40 -3.87 11.98
C PHE A 84 20.03 -4.94 12.88
N ALA A 85 21.17 -5.54 12.48
CA ALA A 85 21.79 -6.65 13.21
C ALA A 85 22.07 -6.35 14.68
N ASP A 86 22.49 -5.12 14.99
CA ASP A 86 22.76 -4.67 16.35
C ASP A 86 21.49 -4.19 17.10
N MET A 87 20.32 -4.24 16.47
CA MET A 87 19.06 -3.70 16.98
C MET A 87 17.92 -4.73 16.89
N PRO A 88 18.04 -5.90 17.53
CA PRO A 88 17.02 -6.97 17.42
C PRO A 88 15.63 -6.53 17.93
N HIS A 89 15.58 -5.54 18.83
CA HIS A 89 14.33 -4.95 19.31
C HIS A 89 13.50 -4.34 18.19
N PHE A 90 14.10 -3.83 17.13
CA PHE A 90 13.40 -3.27 15.96
C PHE A 90 12.31 -4.20 15.44
N PHE A 91 12.59 -5.50 15.38
CA PHE A 91 11.66 -6.53 14.88
C PHE A 91 10.50 -6.87 15.83
N THR A 92 10.49 -6.29 17.02
CA THR A 92 9.40 -6.41 18.00
C THR A 92 8.54 -5.15 18.11
N THR A 93 8.87 -4.11 17.36
CA THR A 93 8.15 -2.84 17.37
C THR A 93 6.79 -2.93 16.68
N ASN A 94 5.84 -2.10 17.12
CA ASN A 94 4.55 -1.94 16.44
C ASN A 94 4.74 -1.55 14.97
N PHE A 95 5.73 -0.69 14.71
CA PHE A 95 6.08 -0.30 13.35
C PHE A 95 6.42 -1.51 12.47
N TRP A 96 7.35 -2.38 12.92
CA TRP A 96 7.74 -3.55 12.15
C TRP A 96 6.54 -4.46 11.87
N HIS A 97 5.74 -4.76 12.88
CA HIS A 97 4.57 -5.61 12.72
C HIS A 97 3.52 -5.01 11.77
N MET A 98 3.24 -3.71 11.87
CA MET A 98 2.34 -3.05 10.92
C MET A 98 2.91 -3.04 9.51
N TRP A 99 4.22 -2.79 9.36
CA TRP A 99 4.89 -2.76 8.08
C TRP A 99 4.91 -4.13 7.41
N GLN A 100 5.24 -5.16 8.18
CA GLN A 100 5.24 -6.54 7.75
C GLN A 100 3.84 -6.99 7.29
N THR A 101 2.80 -6.69 8.05
CA THR A 101 1.42 -7.06 7.70
C THR A 101 0.86 -6.27 6.51
N THR A 102 1.33 -5.04 6.29
CA THR A 102 0.83 -4.19 5.20
C THR A 102 1.53 -4.50 3.87
N PHE A 103 2.83 -4.76 3.89
CA PHE A 103 3.66 -4.87 2.69
C PHE A 103 4.31 -6.24 2.51
N ALA A 104 4.03 -7.21 3.40
CA ALA A 104 4.58 -8.57 3.38
C ALA A 104 6.11 -8.66 3.49
N PHE A 105 6.78 -7.63 4.01
CA PHE A 105 8.22 -7.70 4.28
C PHE A 105 8.57 -8.78 5.30
N GLN A 106 9.71 -9.41 5.08
CA GLN A 106 10.34 -10.35 5.99
C GLN A 106 11.73 -9.85 6.37
N THR A 107 12.32 -10.39 7.44
CA THR A 107 13.64 -9.94 7.89
C THR A 107 14.72 -10.14 6.82
N TRP A 108 14.59 -11.19 6.01
CA TRP A 108 15.49 -11.51 4.88
C TRP A 108 15.18 -10.72 3.60
N SER A 109 14.13 -9.91 3.57
CA SER A 109 13.82 -9.07 2.41
C SER A 109 14.91 -8.04 2.18
N SER A 110 15.05 -7.57 0.94
CA SER A 110 16.02 -6.55 0.58
C SER A 110 15.82 -5.26 1.36
N VAL A 111 16.86 -4.75 2.00
CA VAL A 111 16.82 -3.46 2.69
C VAL A 111 16.69 -2.30 1.69
N PHE A 112 17.16 -2.49 0.46
CA PHE A 112 16.99 -1.54 -0.63
C PHE A 112 15.50 -1.32 -0.97
N GLU A 113 14.72 -2.40 -1.12
CA GLU A 113 13.28 -2.30 -1.35
C GLU A 113 12.56 -1.71 -0.13
N PHE A 114 12.93 -2.13 1.07
CA PHE A 114 12.40 -1.55 2.30
C PHE A 114 12.60 -0.03 2.35
N ARG A 115 13.81 0.46 2.03
CA ARG A 115 14.12 1.89 1.93
C ARG A 115 13.22 2.61 0.91
N ARG A 116 13.00 2.03 -0.26
CA ARG A 116 12.14 2.60 -1.31
C ARG A 116 10.70 2.76 -0.82
N TYR A 117 10.18 1.73 -0.15
CA TYR A 117 8.84 1.81 0.45
C TYR A 117 8.78 2.86 1.56
N MET A 118 9.79 2.92 2.43
CA MET A 118 9.89 3.94 3.47
C MET A 118 9.82 5.36 2.89
N ASN A 119 10.64 5.65 1.88
CA ASN A 119 10.68 6.96 1.25
C ASN A 119 9.36 7.31 0.54
N ARG A 120 8.73 6.34 -0.11
CA ARG A 120 7.47 6.52 -0.80
C ARG A 120 6.31 6.76 0.17
N MET A 121 6.32 6.10 1.30
CA MET A 121 5.21 6.11 2.26
C MET A 121 5.41 7.10 3.41
N ILE A 122 6.48 7.91 3.39
CA ILE A 122 6.81 8.83 4.49
C ILE A 122 5.67 9.78 4.86
N LEU A 123 4.92 10.25 3.87
CA LEU A 123 3.78 11.15 4.07
C LEU A 123 2.54 10.44 4.62
N GLU A 124 2.52 9.10 4.54
CA GLU A 124 1.41 8.27 5.00
C GLU A 124 1.58 7.80 6.46
N PHE A 125 2.78 7.97 7.04
CA PHE A 125 3.07 7.55 8.41
C PHE A 125 2.08 8.06 9.46
N PRO A 126 1.62 9.33 9.41
CA PRO A 126 0.66 9.85 10.38
C PRO A 126 -0.70 9.13 10.34
N ARG A 127 -1.01 8.41 9.25
CA ARG A 127 -2.27 7.71 9.03
C ARG A 127 -2.15 6.19 9.06
N ILE A 128 -0.95 5.66 9.32
CA ILE A 128 -0.70 4.21 9.25
C ILE A 128 -1.50 3.43 10.31
N GLU A 129 -1.83 4.06 11.42
CA GLU A 129 -2.63 3.46 12.48
C GLU A 129 -4.11 3.35 12.11
N THR A 130 -4.66 4.30 11.38
CA THR A 130 -6.08 4.35 11.02
C THR A 130 -6.36 3.93 9.59
N LEU A 131 -5.36 3.98 8.70
CA LEU A 131 -5.51 3.86 7.26
C LEU A 131 -6.48 4.89 6.65
N GLU A 132 -6.70 6.01 7.36
CA GLU A 132 -7.58 7.07 6.88
C GLU A 132 -7.13 7.60 5.53
N GLY A 133 -8.08 7.80 4.62
CA GLY A 133 -7.81 8.27 3.27
C GLY A 133 -7.25 7.20 2.31
N VAL A 134 -7.21 5.93 2.70
CA VAL A 134 -6.99 4.83 1.75
C VAL A 134 -8.25 4.62 0.94
N THR A 135 -8.18 4.93 -0.35
CA THR A 135 -9.28 4.78 -1.28
C THR A 135 -9.54 3.32 -1.60
N ARG A 136 -10.80 2.93 -1.57
CA ARG A 136 -11.28 1.58 -1.86
C ARG A 136 -12.25 1.61 -3.03
N THR A 137 -12.29 0.54 -3.80
CA THR A 137 -13.28 0.33 -4.84
C THR A 137 -14.58 -0.24 -4.26
N PRO A 138 -15.75 0.06 -4.86
CA PRO A 138 -17.04 -0.49 -4.40
C PRO A 138 -17.11 -2.01 -4.52
N TYR A 139 -16.45 -2.57 -5.52
CA TYR A 139 -16.32 -4.01 -5.77
C TYR A 139 -14.84 -4.39 -5.75
N ASN A 140 -14.51 -5.65 -6.06
CA ASN A 140 -13.12 -6.02 -6.27
C ASN A 140 -12.52 -5.27 -7.48
N GLN A 141 -11.19 -5.28 -7.60
CA GLN A 141 -10.50 -4.53 -8.66
C GLN A 141 -10.85 -5.02 -10.07
N TYR A 142 -11.18 -6.30 -10.23
CA TYR A 142 -11.57 -6.82 -11.52
C TYR A 142 -12.89 -6.19 -11.99
N GLU A 143 -13.90 -6.16 -11.13
CA GLU A 143 -15.21 -5.60 -11.44
C GLU A 143 -15.21 -4.06 -11.51
N SER A 144 -14.47 -3.42 -10.61
CA SER A 144 -14.46 -1.95 -10.55
C SER A 144 -13.55 -1.28 -11.59
N VAL A 145 -12.54 -1.98 -12.09
CA VAL A 145 -11.48 -1.38 -12.92
C VAL A 145 -11.30 -2.15 -14.23
N ILE A 146 -11.08 -3.46 -14.18
CA ILE A 146 -10.71 -4.24 -15.36
C ILE A 146 -11.89 -4.41 -16.32
N LEU A 147 -13.06 -4.76 -15.82
CA LEU A 147 -14.25 -4.93 -16.68
C LEU A 147 -14.68 -3.64 -17.38
N PRO A 148 -14.77 -2.47 -16.71
CA PRO A 148 -15.07 -1.22 -17.39
C PRO A 148 -14.02 -0.87 -18.46
N LEU A 149 -12.75 -1.02 -18.16
CA LEU A 149 -11.67 -0.78 -19.13
C LEU A 149 -11.80 -1.71 -20.35
N LYS A 150 -12.03 -3.00 -20.10
CA LYS A 150 -12.23 -3.98 -21.18
C LYS A 150 -13.40 -3.59 -22.07
N ALA A 151 -14.56 -3.32 -21.49
CA ALA A 151 -15.76 -2.93 -22.23
C ALA A 151 -15.54 -1.64 -23.03
N TYR A 152 -14.85 -0.67 -22.46
CA TYR A 152 -14.48 0.57 -23.13
C TYR A 152 -13.61 0.31 -24.36
N LEU A 153 -12.57 -0.50 -24.24
CA LEU A 153 -11.67 -0.85 -25.34
C LEU A 153 -12.37 -1.69 -26.42
N GLU A 154 -13.24 -2.62 -26.06
CA GLU A 154 -14.07 -3.37 -27.00
C GLU A 154 -14.99 -2.45 -27.83
N GLY A 155 -15.51 -1.37 -27.21
CA GLY A 155 -16.27 -0.34 -27.90
C GLY A 155 -15.47 0.41 -28.98
N PHE A 156 -14.14 0.41 -28.90
CA PHE A 156 -13.23 0.93 -29.93
C PHE A 156 -12.67 -0.15 -30.88
N GLY A 157 -13.20 -1.35 -30.83
CA GLY A 157 -12.83 -2.44 -31.75
C GLY A 157 -11.56 -3.21 -31.30
N VAL A 158 -11.18 -3.15 -30.02
CA VAL A 158 -10.08 -3.97 -29.49
C VAL A 158 -10.58 -5.38 -29.20
N ASP A 159 -9.94 -6.39 -29.79
CA ASP A 159 -10.21 -7.80 -29.54
C ASP A 159 -9.32 -8.36 -28.45
N PHE A 160 -9.94 -9.06 -27.48
CA PHE A 160 -9.23 -9.72 -26.38
C PHE A 160 -9.16 -11.24 -26.61
N SER A 161 -8.00 -11.76 -26.94
CA SER A 161 -7.74 -13.20 -27.04
C SER A 161 -7.34 -13.77 -25.68
N ILE A 162 -8.34 -14.25 -24.94
CA ILE A 162 -8.12 -14.88 -23.63
C ILE A 162 -7.69 -16.33 -23.80
N ARG A 163 -6.84 -16.84 -22.91
CA ARG A 163 -6.27 -18.20 -22.93
C ARG A 163 -5.32 -18.47 -24.12
N ALA A 164 -4.74 -17.42 -24.68
CA ALA A 164 -3.66 -17.52 -25.63
C ALA A 164 -2.31 -17.46 -24.90
N VAL A 165 -1.41 -18.39 -25.22
CA VAL A 165 0.00 -18.34 -24.79
C VAL A 165 0.79 -17.78 -25.94
N VAL A 166 1.58 -16.74 -25.69
CA VAL A 166 2.47 -16.08 -26.66
C VAL A 166 3.89 -16.58 -26.43
#